data_96fa2c86df3b625b837cff35934fc23f
#
_entry.id   96fa2c86df3b625b837cff35934fc23f
#
_cell.length_a   1.000
_cell.length_b   1.000
_cell.length_c   1.000
_cell.angle_alpha   90.00
_cell.angle_beta   90.00
_cell.angle_gamma   90.00
#
_symmetry.space_group_name_H-M   'P 1'
#
loop_
_entity.id
_entity.type
_entity.pdbx_description
1 polymer ?
#
loop_
_entity_poly.entity_id
_entity_poly.type
_entity_poly.pdbx_seq_one_letter_code
_entity_poly.pdbx_strand_id
1 'polypeptide(L)'
;MVWSLFRRSRTGTGLPVPGRCAPGRHVLATGRLLLFTPRTRLDVAAALAASADAEAQRWLGTQADEVLPDPGTRRALLAWRPAGDDGRRIPRVLAEPYTPAPDGPLLLVCVRRSDLSYAGALEFQPRDGEMGGWLAPGCRGQGLGAELFRAGLELAHTHLGLATARAGAEPGNTASRRALTRAGFVRDQGPSRHTLPDGRVIDAVWHRHDTASPSRCR
;
A
#
# COMPACT_ATOMS: atom_id res chain seq x y z
N MET A 1 -23.08 4.09 15.86
CA MET A 1 -23.53 5.40 15.31
C MET A 1 -22.33 6.12 14.67
N VAL A 2 -21.79 5.60 13.54
CA VAL A 2 -20.60 6.13 12.82
C VAL A 2 -20.90 6.24 11.31
N TRP A 3 -22.16 6.19 10.92
CA TRP A 3 -22.61 6.25 9.52
C TRP A 3 -22.82 7.67 8.97
N SER A 4 -22.63 8.72 9.78
CA SER A 4 -22.95 10.09 9.34
C SER A 4 -21.79 10.88 8.73
N LEU A 5 -20.56 10.35 8.68
CA LEU A 5 -19.38 11.06 8.15
C LEU A 5 -19.18 10.89 6.63
N PHE A 6 -19.92 9.99 6.01
CA PHE A 6 -19.96 9.88 4.54
C PHE A 6 -21.30 10.37 4.01
N ARG A 7 -21.57 11.66 4.14
CA ARG A 7 -22.62 12.28 3.32
C ARG A 7 -22.30 11.97 1.87
N ARG A 8 -23.20 11.25 1.21
CA ARG A 8 -23.17 10.97 -0.21
C ARG A 8 -22.95 12.27 -0.96
N SER A 9 -21.74 12.53 -1.37
CA SER A 9 -21.48 13.39 -2.51
C SER A 9 -22.00 12.64 -3.72
N ARG A 10 -22.96 13.18 -4.43
CA ARG A 10 -23.67 12.59 -5.57
C ARG A 10 -22.82 12.56 -6.85
N THR A 11 -21.52 12.33 -6.74
CA THR A 11 -20.62 12.09 -7.86
C THR A 11 -20.10 10.66 -7.75
N GLY A 12 -20.69 9.82 -8.49
CA GLY A 12 -20.80 8.39 -8.68
C GLY A 12 -19.61 7.45 -8.51
N THR A 13 -18.64 7.61 -7.65
CA THR A 13 -17.59 6.61 -7.49
C THR A 13 -17.50 5.97 -6.09
N GLY A 14 -18.22 6.47 -5.09
CA GLY A 14 -18.16 5.91 -3.72
C GLY A 14 -16.76 5.85 -3.07
N LEU A 15 -15.72 6.30 -3.78
CA LEU A 15 -14.34 6.30 -3.31
C LEU A 15 -14.07 7.48 -2.37
N PRO A 16 -13.16 7.31 -1.42
CA PRO A 16 -12.71 8.41 -0.59
C PRO A 16 -12.01 9.47 -1.45
N VAL A 17 -12.32 10.74 -1.19
CA VAL A 17 -11.69 11.89 -1.85
C VAL A 17 -10.42 12.26 -1.07
N PRO A 18 -9.30 12.57 -1.76
CA PRO A 18 -8.10 13.09 -1.10
C PRO A 18 -8.43 14.34 -0.28
N GLY A 19 -7.97 14.38 0.97
CA GLY A 19 -8.25 15.49 1.86
C GLY A 19 -8.02 15.12 3.34
N ARG A 20 -8.39 16.02 4.26
CA ARG A 20 -8.29 15.76 5.71
C ARG A 20 -9.20 14.59 6.09
N CYS A 21 -8.57 13.47 6.41
CA CYS A 21 -9.24 12.27 6.90
C CYS A 21 -9.40 12.34 8.42
N ALA A 22 -10.33 11.54 8.96
CA ALA A 22 -10.40 11.30 10.39
C ALA A 22 -9.04 10.78 10.91
N PRO A 23 -8.68 10.96 12.19
CA PRO A 23 -7.44 10.47 12.76
C PRO A 23 -7.20 9.00 12.40
N GLY A 24 -5.99 8.68 11.93
CA GLY A 24 -5.59 7.33 11.50
C GLY A 24 -6.15 6.86 10.16
N ARG A 25 -6.85 7.72 9.41
CA ARG A 25 -7.31 7.41 8.05
C ARG A 25 -6.67 8.34 7.04
N HIS A 26 -6.09 7.74 6.01
CA HIS A 26 -5.34 8.44 4.96
C HIS A 26 -5.92 8.13 3.59
N VAL A 27 -5.93 9.12 2.72
CA VAL A 27 -6.26 8.98 1.30
C VAL A 27 -5.25 9.78 0.50
N LEU A 28 -4.61 9.12 -0.45
CA LEU A 28 -3.53 9.66 -1.28
C LEU A 28 -3.84 9.37 -2.75
N ALA A 29 -3.55 10.31 -3.62
CA ALA A 29 -3.77 10.15 -5.06
C ALA A 29 -2.51 10.49 -5.85
N THR A 30 -2.19 9.64 -6.80
CA THR A 30 -1.17 9.89 -7.82
C THR A 30 -1.82 10.07 -9.19
N GLY A 31 -1.03 10.12 -10.26
CA GLY A 31 -1.56 10.17 -11.63
C GLY A 31 -2.49 8.99 -11.95
N ARG A 32 -2.10 7.77 -11.56
CA ARG A 32 -2.79 6.52 -11.93
C ARG A 32 -3.32 5.71 -10.76
N LEU A 33 -2.91 6.01 -9.53
CA LEU A 33 -3.27 5.26 -8.33
C LEU A 33 -4.04 6.11 -7.33
N LEU A 34 -4.93 5.45 -6.59
CA LEU A 34 -5.55 5.97 -5.38
C LEU A 34 -5.24 4.99 -4.25
N LEU A 35 -4.67 5.49 -3.15
CA LEU A 35 -4.36 4.72 -1.97
C LEU A 35 -5.24 5.20 -0.82
N PHE A 36 -5.73 4.27 -0.01
CA PHE A 36 -6.55 4.62 1.15
C PHE A 36 -6.44 3.58 2.27
N THR A 37 -6.61 4.02 3.50
CA THR A 37 -6.74 3.12 4.65
C THR A 37 -7.93 2.17 4.42
N PRO A 38 -7.77 0.84 4.56
CA PRO A 38 -8.85 -0.12 4.35
C PRO A 38 -10.11 0.25 5.13
N ARG A 39 -11.27 0.11 4.51
CA ARG A 39 -12.58 0.39 5.10
C ARG A 39 -13.33 -0.87 5.47
N THR A 40 -13.11 -1.93 4.70
CA THR A 40 -13.79 -3.21 4.83
C THR A 40 -12.80 -4.35 4.80
N ARG A 41 -13.25 -5.53 5.20
CA ARG A 41 -12.46 -6.76 5.07
C ARG A 41 -12.15 -7.10 3.61
N LEU A 42 -13.00 -6.67 2.65
CA LEU A 42 -12.72 -6.84 1.23
C LEU A 42 -11.43 -6.12 0.83
N ASP A 43 -11.24 -4.87 1.30
CA ASP A 43 -10.03 -4.11 0.99
C ASP A 43 -8.77 -4.84 1.47
N VAL A 44 -8.81 -5.40 2.69
CA VAL A 44 -7.69 -6.18 3.25
C VAL A 44 -7.49 -7.49 2.48
N ALA A 45 -8.57 -8.21 2.18
CA ALA A 45 -8.50 -9.46 1.41
C ALA A 45 -7.94 -9.24 0.00
N ALA A 46 -8.28 -8.12 -0.65
CA ALA A 46 -7.75 -7.77 -1.96
C ALA A 46 -6.26 -7.35 -1.88
N ALA A 47 -5.84 -6.63 -0.83
CA ALA A 47 -4.43 -6.34 -0.59
C ALA A 47 -3.62 -7.63 -0.42
N LEU A 48 -4.13 -8.59 0.37
CA LEU A 48 -3.52 -9.90 0.55
C LEU A 48 -3.47 -10.68 -0.79
N ALA A 49 -4.56 -10.70 -1.55
CA ALA A 49 -4.61 -11.36 -2.86
C ALA A 49 -3.59 -10.79 -3.86
N ALA A 50 -3.26 -9.51 -3.75
CA ALA A 50 -2.27 -8.84 -4.60
C ALA A 50 -0.83 -9.29 -4.30
N SER A 51 -0.56 -9.87 -3.13
CA SER A 51 0.75 -10.41 -2.75
C SER A 51 0.82 -11.94 -2.72
N ALA A 52 -0.28 -12.64 -2.94
CA ALA A 52 -0.37 -14.10 -2.74
C ALA A 52 0.13 -14.94 -3.93
N ASP A 53 0.88 -14.37 -4.87
CA ASP A 53 1.54 -15.12 -5.93
C ASP A 53 3.00 -15.45 -5.58
N ALA A 54 3.55 -16.48 -6.19
CA ALA A 54 4.88 -16.98 -5.87
C ALA A 54 6.00 -15.92 -6.05
N GLU A 55 5.86 -15.00 -7.01
CA GLU A 55 6.85 -13.93 -7.19
C GLU A 55 6.83 -12.95 -6.02
N ALA A 56 5.64 -12.53 -5.58
CA ALA A 56 5.50 -11.65 -4.42
C ALA A 56 6.00 -12.34 -3.14
N GLN A 57 5.62 -13.61 -2.92
CA GLN A 57 6.03 -14.35 -1.73
C GLN A 57 7.54 -14.57 -1.65
N ARG A 58 8.20 -14.73 -2.79
CA ARG A 58 9.66 -14.78 -2.85
C ARG A 58 10.31 -13.55 -2.19
N TRP A 59 9.74 -12.34 -2.37
CA TRP A 59 10.29 -11.08 -1.86
C TRP A 59 9.74 -10.65 -0.51
N LEU A 60 8.51 -11.06 -0.17
CA LEU A 60 7.79 -10.58 1.01
C LEU A 60 7.78 -11.58 2.16
N GLY A 61 7.72 -12.88 1.87
CA GLY A 61 7.63 -13.92 2.89
C GLY A 61 6.42 -13.82 3.82
N THR A 62 5.33 -13.22 3.35
CA THR A 62 4.12 -12.97 4.19
C THR A 62 3.21 -14.18 4.30
N GLN A 63 3.51 -15.28 3.59
CA GLN A 63 2.68 -16.49 3.54
C GLN A 63 1.23 -16.23 3.08
N ALA A 64 1.02 -15.17 2.30
CA ALA A 64 -0.29 -14.80 1.79
C ALA A 64 -0.89 -15.87 0.86
N ASP A 65 -0.05 -16.67 0.21
CA ASP A 65 -0.43 -17.81 -0.63
C ASP A 65 -0.96 -18.99 0.19
N GLU A 66 -0.53 -19.16 1.44
CA GLU A 66 -1.10 -20.14 2.36
C GLU A 66 -2.51 -19.74 2.83
N VAL A 67 -2.71 -18.42 3.05
CA VAL A 67 -4.02 -17.88 3.46
C VAL A 67 -5.01 -17.87 2.29
N LEU A 68 -4.54 -17.58 1.08
CA LEU A 68 -5.32 -17.54 -0.15
C LEU A 68 -4.70 -18.47 -1.21
N PRO A 69 -4.77 -19.80 -1.03
CA PRO A 69 -4.10 -20.75 -1.92
C PRO A 69 -4.73 -20.80 -3.32
N ASP A 70 -6.05 -20.57 -3.44
CA ASP A 70 -6.75 -20.70 -4.72
C ASP A 70 -6.54 -19.49 -5.64
N PRO A 71 -5.93 -19.66 -6.84
CA PRO A 71 -5.72 -18.57 -7.80
C PRO A 71 -7.02 -17.95 -8.33
N GLY A 72 -8.12 -18.73 -8.36
CA GLY A 72 -9.44 -18.24 -8.77
C GLY A 72 -9.98 -17.22 -7.79
N THR A 73 -9.93 -17.54 -6.50
CA THR A 73 -10.31 -16.63 -5.40
C THR A 73 -9.48 -15.36 -5.42
N ARG A 74 -8.15 -15.45 -5.61
CA ARG A 74 -7.28 -14.29 -5.74
C ARG A 74 -7.69 -13.38 -6.89
N ARG A 75 -7.93 -13.94 -8.08
CA ARG A 75 -8.41 -13.17 -9.25
C ARG A 75 -9.78 -12.53 -8.98
N ALA A 76 -10.68 -13.24 -8.35
CA ALA A 76 -11.99 -12.72 -8.00
C ALA A 76 -11.89 -11.53 -7.04
N LEU A 77 -11.09 -11.63 -5.97
CA LEU A 77 -10.86 -10.53 -5.03
C LEU A 77 -10.29 -9.29 -5.71
N LEU A 78 -9.29 -9.44 -6.58
CA LEU A 78 -8.68 -8.33 -7.32
C LEU A 78 -9.64 -7.69 -8.34
N ALA A 79 -10.62 -8.44 -8.83
CA ALA A 79 -11.62 -7.94 -9.77
C ALA A 79 -12.76 -7.14 -9.10
N TRP A 80 -12.94 -7.23 -7.78
CA TRP A 80 -13.91 -6.43 -7.04
C TRP A 80 -13.52 -4.93 -7.07
N ARG A 81 -14.51 -4.09 -6.74
CA ARG A 81 -14.32 -2.64 -6.59
C ARG A 81 -14.53 -2.25 -5.13
N PRO A 82 -13.73 -1.32 -4.56
CA PRO A 82 -13.82 -0.94 -3.14
C PRO A 82 -15.20 -0.44 -2.72
N ALA A 83 -15.95 0.12 -3.64
CA ALA A 83 -17.27 0.68 -3.36
C ALA A 83 -18.41 -0.34 -3.53
N GLY A 84 -18.12 -1.55 -4.01
CA GLY A 84 -19.15 -2.52 -4.35
C GLY A 84 -20.05 -2.08 -5.51
N ASP A 85 -19.59 -1.18 -6.35
CA ASP A 85 -20.38 -0.42 -7.33
C ASP A 85 -20.43 -1.12 -8.71
N ASP A 86 -19.94 -2.35 -8.80
CA ASP A 86 -19.96 -3.16 -10.03
C ASP A 86 -21.24 -4.01 -10.18
N GLY A 87 -22.26 -3.74 -9.36
CA GLY A 87 -23.52 -4.50 -9.34
C GLY A 87 -23.40 -5.89 -8.71
N ARG A 88 -22.22 -6.30 -8.25
CA ARG A 88 -22.01 -7.56 -7.55
C ARG A 88 -22.30 -7.41 -6.07
N ARG A 89 -23.05 -8.36 -5.53
CA ARG A 89 -23.33 -8.41 -4.10
C ARG A 89 -22.09 -8.91 -3.34
N ILE A 90 -21.40 -8.02 -2.63
CA ILE A 90 -20.27 -8.39 -1.77
C ILE A 90 -20.75 -9.36 -0.68
N PRO A 91 -20.08 -10.50 -0.48
CA PRO A 91 -20.36 -11.39 0.65
C PRO A 91 -20.35 -10.63 1.97
N ARG A 92 -21.33 -10.90 2.84
CA ARG A 92 -21.51 -10.15 4.10
C ARG A 92 -20.24 -10.05 4.94
N VAL A 93 -19.49 -11.14 5.05
CA VAL A 93 -18.23 -11.20 5.81
C VAL A 93 -17.16 -10.25 5.25
N LEU A 94 -17.11 -10.05 3.93
CA LEU A 94 -16.18 -9.12 3.29
C LEU A 94 -16.64 -7.66 3.35
N ALA A 95 -17.93 -7.43 3.51
CA ALA A 95 -18.52 -6.10 3.68
C ALA A 95 -18.37 -5.56 5.11
N GLU A 96 -17.95 -6.38 6.07
CA GLU A 96 -17.74 -5.95 7.45
C GLU A 96 -16.67 -4.86 7.53
N PRO A 97 -16.88 -3.85 8.40
CA PRO A 97 -15.89 -2.80 8.62
C PRO A 97 -14.56 -3.34 9.09
N TYR A 98 -13.48 -2.75 8.59
CA TYR A 98 -12.12 -2.99 9.07
C TYR A 98 -11.67 -1.83 9.96
N THR A 99 -11.13 -2.17 11.12
CA THR A 99 -10.52 -1.21 12.05
C THR A 99 -9.04 -1.55 12.18
N PRO A 100 -8.12 -0.64 11.76
CA PRO A 100 -6.69 -0.84 11.97
C PRO A 100 -6.35 -0.93 13.45
N ALA A 101 -5.31 -1.70 13.78
CA ALA A 101 -4.75 -1.70 15.14
C ALA A 101 -4.15 -0.31 15.44
N PRO A 102 -4.41 0.27 16.63
CA PRO A 102 -3.99 1.64 16.96
C PRO A 102 -2.48 1.88 16.83
N ASP A 103 -1.67 0.89 17.21
CA ASP A 103 -0.20 0.97 17.24
C ASP A 103 0.48 0.08 16.20
N GLY A 104 -0.30 -0.46 15.28
CA GLY A 104 0.19 -1.34 14.20
C GLY A 104 0.73 -0.58 13.00
N PRO A 105 1.26 -1.34 12.03
CA PRO A 105 1.62 -0.78 10.75
C PRO A 105 0.38 -0.19 10.05
N LEU A 106 0.59 0.91 9.33
CA LEU A 106 -0.44 1.49 8.47
C LEU A 106 -0.48 0.72 7.16
N LEU A 107 -1.61 0.08 6.88
CA LEU A 107 -1.89 -0.50 5.57
C LEU A 107 -2.68 0.50 4.74
N LEU A 108 -2.23 0.80 3.52
CA LEU A 108 -2.99 1.51 2.52
C LEU A 108 -3.22 0.59 1.32
N VAL A 109 -4.47 0.36 1.03
CA VAL A 109 -4.87 -0.40 -0.16
C VAL A 109 -4.76 0.50 -1.38
N CYS A 110 -4.29 -0.05 -2.48
CA CYS A 110 -4.06 0.66 -3.72
C CYS A 110 -5.03 0.17 -4.81
N VAL A 111 -5.69 1.12 -5.49
CA VAL A 111 -6.52 0.84 -6.67
C VAL A 111 -6.06 1.67 -7.87
N ARG A 112 -6.29 1.17 -9.07
CA ARG A 112 -6.11 1.96 -10.30
C ARG A 112 -7.24 2.98 -10.44
N ARG A 113 -6.91 4.21 -10.76
CA ARG A 113 -7.92 5.27 -10.96
C ARG A 113 -8.77 5.06 -12.21
N SER A 114 -8.25 4.35 -13.21
CA SER A 114 -8.93 4.15 -14.49
C SER A 114 -10.17 3.26 -14.40
N ASP A 115 -10.13 2.24 -13.54
CA ASP A 115 -11.18 1.22 -13.47
C ASP A 115 -11.48 0.76 -12.03
N LEU A 116 -10.84 1.36 -11.05
CA LEU A 116 -11.00 1.11 -9.61
C LEU A 116 -10.68 -0.34 -9.19
N SER A 117 -9.99 -1.10 -10.04
CA SER A 117 -9.53 -2.44 -9.67
C SER A 117 -8.40 -2.37 -8.64
N TYR A 118 -8.36 -3.34 -7.74
CA TYR A 118 -7.28 -3.44 -6.77
C TYR A 118 -5.94 -3.68 -7.48
N ALA A 119 -4.96 -2.85 -7.15
CA ALA A 119 -3.65 -2.82 -7.79
C ALA A 119 -2.52 -3.28 -6.87
N GLY A 120 -2.73 -3.30 -5.57
CA GLY A 120 -1.71 -3.64 -4.58
C GLY A 120 -1.94 -2.99 -3.23
N ALA A 121 -0.87 -2.83 -2.47
CA ALA A 121 -0.89 -2.13 -1.19
C ALA A 121 0.48 -1.54 -0.84
N LEU A 122 0.45 -0.59 0.08
CA LEU A 122 1.60 -0.02 0.78
C LEU A 122 1.44 -0.31 2.26
N GLU A 123 2.50 -0.77 2.90
CA GLU A 123 2.61 -0.87 4.34
C GLU A 123 3.63 0.15 4.84
N PHE A 124 3.32 0.81 5.96
CA PHE A 124 4.16 1.84 6.54
C PHE A 124 4.26 1.66 8.05
N GLN A 125 5.49 1.67 8.57
CA GLN A 125 5.82 1.60 9.99
C GLN A 125 6.10 3.02 10.52
N PRO A 126 5.13 3.67 11.20
CA PRO A 126 5.33 5.07 11.61
C PRO A 126 6.47 5.29 12.59
N ARG A 127 6.80 4.29 13.43
CA ARG A 127 7.86 4.39 14.44
C ARG A 127 9.24 4.52 13.82
N ASP A 128 9.49 3.79 12.73
CA ASP A 128 10.81 3.66 12.11
C ASP A 128 10.90 4.42 10.80
N GLY A 129 9.78 4.97 10.32
CA GLY A 129 9.68 5.61 9.00
C GLY A 129 9.87 4.61 7.85
N GLU A 130 9.73 3.31 8.11
CA GLU A 130 9.97 2.27 7.12
C GLU A 130 8.70 1.97 6.32
N MET A 131 8.87 1.79 5.01
CA MET A 131 7.78 1.41 4.13
C MET A 131 8.14 0.23 3.23
N GLY A 132 7.12 -0.57 2.97
CA GLY A 132 7.13 -1.62 1.97
C GLY A 132 5.90 -1.52 1.08
N GLY A 133 5.90 -2.24 -0.03
CA GLY A 133 4.73 -2.26 -0.88
C GLY A 133 4.81 -3.31 -1.97
N TRP A 134 3.66 -3.68 -2.48
CA TRP A 134 3.53 -4.67 -3.53
C TRP A 134 2.43 -4.31 -4.51
N LEU A 135 2.56 -4.83 -5.71
CA LEU A 135 1.57 -4.69 -6.77
C LEU A 135 1.03 -6.08 -7.18
N ALA A 136 -0.24 -6.12 -7.49
CA ALA A 136 -0.87 -7.28 -8.11
C ALA A 136 -0.15 -7.65 -9.43
N PRO A 137 -0.11 -8.93 -9.83
CA PRO A 137 0.61 -9.38 -11.01
C PRO A 137 0.30 -8.56 -12.28
N GLY A 138 -0.98 -8.29 -12.55
CA GLY A 138 -1.41 -7.49 -13.70
C GLY A 138 -1.06 -5.99 -13.65
N CYS A 139 -0.48 -5.51 -12.54
CA CYS A 139 -0.08 -4.11 -12.35
C CYS A 139 1.44 -3.92 -12.36
N ARG A 140 2.22 -4.99 -12.45
CA ARG A 140 3.69 -4.94 -12.48
C ARG A 140 4.20 -4.52 -13.87
N GLY A 141 5.46 -4.04 -13.92
CA GLY A 141 6.10 -3.65 -15.17
C GLY A 141 5.62 -2.33 -15.79
N GLN A 142 4.60 -1.69 -15.24
CA GLN A 142 3.96 -0.47 -15.78
C GLN A 142 4.44 0.83 -15.12
N GLY A 143 5.47 0.77 -14.29
CA GLY A 143 5.98 1.96 -13.57
C GLY A 143 5.14 2.37 -12.36
N LEU A 144 4.07 1.63 -12.01
CA LEU A 144 3.19 1.94 -10.89
C LEU A 144 3.89 1.82 -9.53
N GLY A 145 4.94 1.01 -9.41
CA GLY A 145 5.74 0.89 -8.18
C GLY A 145 6.37 2.23 -7.74
N ALA A 146 6.83 3.03 -8.69
CA ALA A 146 7.35 4.36 -8.37
C ALA A 146 6.25 5.33 -7.88
N GLU A 147 5.04 5.23 -8.42
CA GLU A 147 3.89 6.00 -7.94
C GLU A 147 3.45 5.54 -6.55
N LEU A 148 3.44 4.23 -6.31
CA LEU A 148 3.14 3.65 -4.99
C LEU A 148 4.08 4.22 -3.91
N PHE A 149 5.39 4.22 -4.17
CA PHE A 149 6.37 4.77 -3.22
C PHE A 149 6.29 6.29 -3.09
N ARG A 150 5.96 7.05 -4.16
CA ARG A 150 5.71 8.50 -4.03
C ARG A 150 4.52 8.80 -3.13
N ALA A 151 3.43 8.03 -3.25
CA ALA A 151 2.31 8.14 -2.32
C ALA A 151 2.74 7.81 -0.87
N GLY A 152 3.63 6.82 -0.70
CA GLY A 152 4.25 6.53 0.60
C GLY A 152 5.07 7.71 1.16
N LEU A 153 5.80 8.43 0.31
CA LEU A 153 6.51 9.64 0.72
C LEU A 153 5.54 10.78 1.11
N GLU A 154 4.46 10.96 0.39
CA GLU A 154 3.40 11.90 0.75
C GLU A 154 2.79 11.54 2.12
N LEU A 155 2.51 10.25 2.36
CA LEU A 155 2.08 9.77 3.67
C LEU A 155 3.09 10.15 4.74
N ALA A 156 4.35 9.77 4.56
CA ALA A 156 5.41 9.97 5.56
C ALA A 156 5.62 11.45 5.88
N HIS A 157 5.83 12.26 4.86
CA HIS A 157 6.27 13.65 5.06
C HIS A 157 5.10 14.60 5.32
N THR A 158 4.00 14.46 4.60
CA THR A 158 2.87 15.41 4.67
C THR A 158 1.83 15.01 5.71
N HIS A 159 1.47 13.74 5.78
CA HIS A 159 0.42 13.28 6.69
C HIS A 159 0.93 12.94 8.09
N LEU A 160 2.15 12.40 8.18
CA LEU A 160 2.76 11.95 9.43
C LEU A 160 3.84 12.92 9.95
N GLY A 161 4.30 13.88 9.14
CA GLY A 161 5.30 14.88 9.55
C GLY A 161 6.71 14.31 9.76
N LEU A 162 7.02 13.16 9.21
CA LEU A 162 8.33 12.52 9.36
C LEU A 162 9.36 13.18 8.44
N ALA A 163 10.53 13.47 8.98
CA ALA A 163 11.62 14.06 8.20
C ALA A 163 12.25 13.04 7.23
N THR A 164 12.28 11.79 7.61
CA THR A 164 12.93 10.70 6.85
C THR A 164 11.97 9.54 6.65
N ALA A 165 11.97 8.99 5.44
CA ALA A 165 11.31 7.72 5.11
C ALA A 165 12.36 6.73 4.59
N ARG A 166 12.22 5.44 4.93
CA ARG A 166 13.15 4.38 4.57
C ARG A 166 12.44 3.20 3.92
N ALA A 167 13.18 2.47 3.07
CA ALA A 167 12.69 1.24 2.48
C ALA A 167 13.86 0.27 2.24
N GLY A 168 13.67 -0.99 2.61
CA GLY A 168 14.61 -2.07 2.34
C GLY A 168 14.19 -2.88 1.12
N ALA A 169 15.16 -3.43 0.40
CA ALA A 169 14.92 -4.39 -0.67
C ALA A 169 16.08 -5.39 -0.76
N GLU A 170 15.78 -6.63 -1.10
CA GLU A 170 16.82 -7.61 -1.41
C GLU A 170 17.64 -7.16 -2.65
N PRO A 171 18.97 -7.35 -2.67
CA PRO A 171 19.83 -6.95 -3.80
C PRO A 171 19.32 -7.43 -5.16
N GLY A 172 18.77 -8.65 -5.21
CA GLY A 172 18.19 -9.27 -6.40
C GLY A 172 16.86 -8.67 -6.86
N ASN A 173 16.13 -7.96 -5.98
CA ASN A 173 14.85 -7.33 -6.33
C ASN A 173 15.06 -6.01 -7.09
N THR A 174 15.53 -6.13 -8.33
CA THR A 174 15.83 -4.98 -9.20
C THR A 174 14.59 -4.14 -9.50
N ALA A 175 13.40 -4.74 -9.52
CA ALA A 175 12.15 -4.04 -9.77
C ALA A 175 11.84 -3.05 -8.63
N SER A 176 11.89 -3.52 -7.37
CA SER A 176 11.68 -2.67 -6.18
C SER A 176 12.74 -1.56 -6.11
N ARG A 177 14.02 -1.89 -6.25
CA ARG A 177 15.11 -0.91 -6.19
C ARG A 177 14.98 0.18 -7.26
N ARG A 178 14.60 -0.17 -8.50
CA ARG A 178 14.32 0.82 -9.55
C ARG A 178 13.10 1.68 -9.23
N ALA A 179 12.06 1.10 -8.64
CA ALA A 179 10.87 1.84 -8.24
C ALA A 179 11.21 2.87 -7.15
N LEU A 180 11.98 2.49 -6.13
CA LEU A 180 12.47 3.38 -5.08
C LEU A 180 13.31 4.53 -5.65
N THR A 181 14.30 4.24 -6.49
CA THR A 181 15.12 5.28 -7.14
C THR A 181 14.27 6.25 -7.97
N ARG A 182 13.30 5.74 -8.73
CA ARG A 182 12.38 6.59 -9.52
C ARG A 182 11.41 7.39 -8.66
N ALA A 183 11.15 6.95 -7.44
CA ALA A 183 10.34 7.70 -6.47
C ALA A 183 11.15 8.82 -5.78
N GLY A 184 12.48 8.84 -5.92
CA GLY A 184 13.35 9.85 -5.34
C GLY A 184 14.20 9.36 -4.16
N PHE A 185 14.07 8.09 -3.78
CA PHE A 185 14.93 7.53 -2.74
C PHE A 185 16.39 7.44 -3.19
N VAL A 186 17.30 7.72 -2.28
CA VAL A 186 18.75 7.53 -2.44
C VAL A 186 19.21 6.33 -1.61
N ARG A 187 20.36 5.75 -1.97
CA ARG A 187 20.93 4.65 -1.21
C ARG A 187 21.26 5.10 0.21
N ASP A 188 20.98 4.24 1.18
CA ASP A 188 21.24 4.46 2.60
C ASP A 188 22.06 3.30 3.20
N GLN A 189 22.59 3.56 4.39
CA GLN A 189 23.18 2.53 5.23
C GLN A 189 22.09 1.95 6.14
N GLY A 190 22.21 0.66 6.44
CA GLY A 190 21.28 -0.05 7.33
C GLY A 190 21.79 -1.46 7.59
N PRO A 191 21.05 -2.24 8.36
CA PRO A 191 21.39 -3.64 8.60
C PRO A 191 21.58 -4.39 7.28
N SER A 192 22.70 -5.08 7.13
CA SER A 192 22.99 -5.84 5.90
C SER A 192 22.07 -7.04 5.74
N ARG A 193 21.41 -7.46 6.82
CA ARG A 193 20.48 -8.60 6.84
C ARG A 193 19.14 -8.19 7.40
N HIS A 194 18.09 -8.81 6.86
CA HIS A 194 16.70 -8.63 7.29
C HIS A 194 16.03 -9.99 7.38
N THR A 195 15.21 -10.19 8.40
CA THR A 195 14.42 -11.42 8.56
C THR A 195 13.01 -11.16 8.03
N LEU A 196 12.61 -11.92 7.03
CA LEU A 196 11.26 -11.90 6.49
C LEU A 196 10.26 -12.56 7.44
N PRO A 197 8.95 -12.29 7.31
CA PRO A 197 7.91 -12.90 8.16
C PRO A 197 7.92 -14.44 8.18
N ASP A 198 8.33 -15.10 7.10
CA ASP A 198 8.47 -16.56 7.01
C ASP A 198 9.75 -17.10 7.69
N GLY A 199 10.55 -16.24 8.31
CA GLY A 199 11.80 -16.60 8.99
C GLY A 199 13.03 -16.65 8.10
N ARG A 200 12.91 -16.48 6.79
CA ARG A 200 14.08 -16.39 5.91
C ARG A 200 14.89 -15.12 6.21
N VAL A 201 16.21 -15.30 6.32
CA VAL A 201 17.14 -14.17 6.45
C VAL A 201 17.72 -13.84 5.09
N ILE A 202 17.50 -12.61 4.65
CA ILE A 202 17.94 -12.11 3.35
C ILE A 202 18.97 -10.99 3.53
N ASP A 203 19.78 -10.76 2.50
CA ASP A 203 20.56 -9.53 2.41
C ASP A 203 19.65 -8.35 2.07
N ALA A 204 19.93 -7.18 2.66
CA ALA A 204 19.12 -5.99 2.47
C ALA A 204 19.95 -4.82 1.93
N VAL A 205 19.39 -4.11 0.96
CA VAL A 205 19.88 -2.82 0.48
C VAL A 205 18.86 -1.76 0.86
N TRP A 206 19.32 -0.81 1.65
CA TRP A 206 18.48 0.27 2.19
C TRP A 206 18.49 1.49 1.31
N HIS A 207 17.36 2.18 1.33
CA HIS A 207 17.13 3.44 0.65
C HIS A 207 16.41 4.38 1.61
N ARG A 208 16.71 5.68 1.51
CA ARG A 208 16.04 6.73 2.28
C ARG A 208 15.59 7.88 1.40
N HIS A 209 14.61 8.61 1.88
CA HIS A 209 14.19 9.89 1.34
C HIS A 209 13.99 10.86 2.50
N ASP A 210 14.61 12.03 2.39
CA ASP A 210 14.50 13.09 3.39
C ASP A 210 13.64 14.23 2.83
N THR A 211 12.87 14.90 3.69
CA THR A 211 12.28 16.19 3.32
C THR A 211 13.41 17.18 2.99
N ALA A 212 13.24 17.98 1.94
CA ALA A 212 14.13 19.10 1.76
C ALA A 212 14.13 19.95 3.04
N SER A 213 15.28 20.11 3.68
CA SER A 213 15.41 21.06 4.80
C SER A 213 14.92 22.41 4.30
N PRO A 214 13.99 23.09 5.02
CA PRO A 214 13.66 24.46 4.65
C PRO A 214 14.98 25.23 4.60
N SER A 215 15.36 25.69 3.41
CA SER A 215 16.53 26.53 3.23
C SER A 215 16.37 27.68 4.21
N ARG A 216 17.24 27.76 5.22
CA ARG A 216 17.32 28.93 6.09
C ARG A 216 17.68 30.09 5.16
N CYS A 217 16.69 30.91 4.81
CA CYS A 217 16.95 32.22 4.26
C CYS A 217 17.83 32.94 5.28
N ARG A 218 19.06 33.24 4.89
CA ARG A 218 19.94 34.14 5.62
C ARG A 218 19.53 35.59 5.30
#